data_99f342042e272c4153dbfbc2e65201a0
#
_entry.id   99f342042e272c4153dbfbc2e65201a0
#
_cell.length_a   1.000
_cell.length_b   1.000
_cell.length_c   1.000
_cell.angle_alpha   90.00
_cell.angle_beta   90.00
_cell.angle_gamma   90.00
#
_symmetry.space_group_name_H-M   'P 1'
#
loop_
_entity.id
_entity.type
_entity.pdbx_description
1 polymer ?
#
loop_
_entity_poly.entity_id
_entity_poly.type
_entity_poly.pdbx_seq_one_letter_code
_entity_poly.pdbx_strand_id
1 'polypeptide(L)'
;MKRSRIKPSRKPIAHRSAKMQAKYDGPDGRKALVARLLERYPVCRFGVFGEYMVVSHQCNQPSTEIHERLSRARGGSILDESNCVALCHEHHRWTTDHPAEATKLGLLKSRWGKHEDGI
;
A
#
# COMPACT_ATOMS: atom_id res chain seq x y z
N MET A 1 -32.38 -36.78 5.42
CA MET A 1 -32.23 -35.59 6.23
C MET A 1 -31.82 -34.41 5.42
N LYS A 2 -32.55 -33.33 5.60
CA LYS A 2 -32.22 -32.17 4.83
C LYS A 2 -31.09 -31.42 5.45
N ARG A 3 -30.14 -31.06 4.61
CA ARG A 3 -29.12 -30.21 5.09
C ARG A 3 -29.61 -28.82 5.17
N SER A 4 -29.29 -28.20 6.27
CA SER A 4 -29.57 -26.81 6.42
C SER A 4 -28.74 -26.04 5.42
N ARG A 5 -29.39 -25.34 4.58
CA ARG A 5 -28.68 -24.55 3.60
C ARG A 5 -28.40 -23.19 4.19
N ILE A 6 -27.17 -22.74 4.08
CA ILE A 6 -26.86 -21.40 4.52
C ILE A 6 -27.55 -20.44 3.57
N LYS A 7 -28.43 -19.65 4.13
CA LYS A 7 -29.14 -18.67 3.32
C LYS A 7 -28.21 -17.54 2.95
N PRO A 8 -28.23 -17.10 1.71
CA PRO A 8 -27.45 -15.93 1.35
C PRO A 8 -27.96 -14.74 2.15
N SER A 9 -27.09 -13.80 2.39
CA SER A 9 -27.46 -12.59 3.10
C SER A 9 -28.57 -11.90 2.32
N ARG A 10 -29.59 -11.48 3.04
CA ARG A 10 -30.68 -10.77 2.40
C ARG A 10 -30.30 -9.34 2.09
N LYS A 11 -29.29 -8.85 2.79
CA LYS A 11 -28.80 -7.52 2.52
C LYS A 11 -27.67 -7.64 1.52
N PRO A 12 -27.66 -6.82 0.50
CA PRO A 12 -26.52 -6.81 -0.39
C PRO A 12 -25.29 -6.40 0.41
N ILE A 13 -24.12 -6.78 -0.07
CA ILE A 13 -22.89 -6.35 0.54
C ILE A 13 -22.93 -4.84 0.59
N ALA A 14 -22.68 -4.29 1.77
CA ALA A 14 -22.77 -2.86 1.94
C ALA A 14 -21.75 -2.16 1.03
N HIS A 15 -22.24 -1.23 0.27
CA HIS A 15 -21.36 -0.38 -0.52
C HIS A 15 -20.63 0.55 0.44
N ARG A 16 -19.52 1.09 -0.01
CA ARG A 16 -18.84 2.09 0.77
C ARG A 16 -19.77 3.23 1.08
N SER A 17 -19.63 3.78 2.27
CA SER A 17 -20.39 4.98 2.62
C SER A 17 -19.99 6.10 1.67
N ALA A 18 -20.82 7.12 1.58
CA ALA A 18 -20.51 8.27 0.74
C ALA A 18 -19.16 8.88 1.11
N LYS A 19 -18.87 8.95 2.40
CA LYS A 19 -17.61 9.47 2.88
C LYS A 19 -16.44 8.61 2.41
N MET A 20 -16.59 7.30 2.51
CA MET A 20 -15.54 6.39 2.08
C MET A 20 -15.39 6.41 0.57
N GLN A 21 -16.50 6.51 -0.16
CA GLN A 21 -16.46 6.58 -1.60
C GLN A 21 -15.70 7.82 -2.08
N ALA A 22 -15.86 8.94 -1.38
CA ALA A 22 -15.17 10.17 -1.72
C ALA A 22 -13.65 10.03 -1.54
N LYS A 23 -13.22 9.17 -0.63
CA LYS A 23 -11.78 8.92 -0.45
C LYS A 23 -11.16 8.18 -1.64
N TYR A 24 -11.96 7.48 -2.40
CA TYR A 24 -11.46 6.74 -3.55
C TYR A 24 -11.66 7.44 -4.87
N ASP A 25 -12.77 8.16 -4.99
CA ASP A 25 -13.12 8.82 -6.24
C ASP A 25 -12.83 10.32 -6.15
N GLY A 26 -12.80 10.95 -7.28
CA GLY A 26 -12.59 12.39 -7.34
C GLY A 26 -11.11 12.76 -7.49
N PRO A 27 -10.84 14.06 -7.73
CA PRO A 27 -9.48 14.51 -8.04
C PRO A 27 -8.49 14.36 -6.90
N ASP A 28 -8.98 14.33 -5.65
CA ASP A 28 -8.11 14.16 -4.49
C ASP A 28 -8.27 12.78 -3.89
N GLY A 29 -8.89 11.84 -4.59
CA GLY A 29 -9.15 10.51 -4.07
C GLY A 29 -8.01 9.54 -4.30
N ARG A 30 -8.18 8.33 -3.76
CA ARG A 30 -7.17 7.29 -3.85
C ARG A 30 -6.85 6.89 -5.29
N LYS A 31 -7.88 6.77 -6.13
CA LYS A 31 -7.66 6.38 -7.52
C LYS A 31 -6.79 7.40 -8.26
N ALA A 32 -7.05 8.67 -8.04
CA ALA A 32 -6.27 9.71 -8.66
C ALA A 32 -4.83 9.72 -8.13
N LEU A 33 -4.67 9.46 -6.83
CA LEU A 33 -3.36 9.38 -6.23
C LEU A 33 -2.54 8.24 -6.84
N VAL A 34 -3.15 7.07 -6.96
CA VAL A 34 -2.47 5.91 -7.57
C VAL A 34 -2.05 6.23 -8.99
N ALA A 35 -2.94 6.82 -9.77
CA ALA A 35 -2.63 7.17 -11.15
C ALA A 35 -1.46 8.16 -11.23
N ARG A 36 -1.48 9.18 -10.36
CA ARG A 36 -0.41 10.16 -10.33
C ARG A 36 0.93 9.55 -9.97
N LEU A 37 0.92 8.67 -8.97
CA LEU A 37 2.17 8.07 -8.50
C LEU A 37 2.74 7.08 -9.50
N LEU A 38 1.88 6.32 -10.17
CA LEU A 38 2.37 5.38 -11.18
C LEU A 38 2.90 6.11 -12.40
N GLU A 39 2.32 7.27 -12.71
CA GLU A 39 2.82 8.09 -13.79
C GLU A 39 4.14 8.74 -13.43
N ARG A 40 4.25 9.22 -12.21
CA ARG A 40 5.44 9.90 -11.72
C ARG A 40 6.60 8.92 -11.53
N TYR A 41 6.30 7.71 -11.10
CA TYR A 41 7.29 6.67 -10.84
C TYR A 41 6.95 5.43 -11.64
N PRO A 42 7.25 5.44 -12.93
CA PRO A 42 6.87 4.32 -13.79
C PRO A 42 7.66 3.05 -13.55
N VAL A 43 8.77 3.14 -12.81
CA VAL A 43 9.60 1.98 -12.49
C VAL A 43 9.51 1.71 -10.99
N CYS A 44 9.51 0.43 -10.62
CA CYS A 44 9.46 0.01 -9.23
C CYS A 44 10.52 0.75 -8.41
N ARG A 45 10.13 1.29 -7.28
CA ARG A 45 11.02 2.08 -6.45
C ARG A 45 11.76 1.27 -5.40
N PHE A 46 11.70 -0.05 -5.48
CA PHE A 46 12.44 -0.89 -4.57
C PHE A 46 13.93 -0.60 -4.71
N GLY A 47 14.57 -0.30 -3.59
CA GLY A 47 16.00 -0.03 -3.57
C GLY A 47 16.38 1.42 -3.86
N VAL A 48 15.41 2.25 -4.27
CA VAL A 48 15.70 3.67 -4.55
C VAL A 48 14.74 4.61 -3.84
N PHE A 49 14.05 4.10 -2.83
CA PHE A 49 13.04 4.90 -2.16
C PHE A 49 13.66 5.86 -1.16
N GLY A 50 13.58 7.15 -1.48
CA GLY A 50 14.00 8.19 -0.57
C GLY A 50 15.43 8.03 -0.08
N GLU A 51 15.61 8.20 1.21
CA GLU A 51 16.92 8.09 1.84
C GLU A 51 17.34 6.64 2.07
N TYR A 52 16.49 5.71 1.69
CA TYR A 52 16.76 4.29 1.88
C TYR A 52 17.26 3.64 0.60
N MET A 53 17.94 4.41 -0.22
CA MET A 53 18.46 3.89 -1.47
C MET A 53 19.44 2.75 -1.26
N VAL A 54 19.18 1.63 -1.93
CA VAL A 54 20.04 0.44 -1.86
C VAL A 54 20.33 0.03 -3.29
N VAL A 55 21.43 0.53 -3.81
CA VAL A 55 21.78 0.38 -5.24
C VAL A 55 21.79 -1.07 -5.69
N SER A 56 22.32 -1.96 -4.86
CA SER A 56 22.44 -3.37 -5.24
C SER A 56 21.11 -4.09 -5.35
N HIS A 57 20.04 -3.45 -4.90
CA HIS A 57 18.73 -4.08 -4.91
C HIS A 57 17.71 -3.32 -5.76
N GLN A 58 18.19 -2.44 -6.62
CA GLN A 58 17.29 -1.68 -7.46
C GLN A 58 16.56 -2.59 -8.44
N CYS A 59 15.28 -2.31 -8.61
CA CYS A 59 14.43 -3.06 -9.51
C CYS A 59 14.19 -2.27 -10.79
N ASN A 60 14.24 -2.95 -11.92
CA ASN A 60 14.00 -2.31 -13.20
C ASN A 60 12.63 -2.59 -13.78
N GLN A 61 11.78 -3.29 -13.03
CA GLN A 61 10.46 -3.64 -13.50
C GLN A 61 9.51 -2.44 -13.40
N PRO A 62 8.49 -2.40 -14.26
CA PRO A 62 7.51 -1.32 -14.16
C PRO A 62 6.78 -1.38 -12.83
N SER A 63 6.48 -0.22 -12.28
CA SER A 63 5.64 -0.16 -11.09
C SER A 63 4.20 -0.39 -11.49
N THR A 64 3.50 -1.19 -10.73
CA THR A 64 2.12 -1.53 -11.02
C THR A 64 1.19 -1.34 -9.83
N GLU A 65 1.76 -1.20 -8.64
CA GLU A 65 0.98 -1.13 -7.41
C GLU A 65 1.50 -0.04 -6.51
N ILE A 66 0.63 0.50 -5.68
CA ILE A 66 1.03 1.46 -4.68
C ILE A 66 0.97 0.81 -3.32
N HIS A 67 2.12 0.77 -2.66
CA HIS A 67 2.27 0.19 -1.32
C HIS A 67 2.19 1.30 -0.28
N GLU A 68 1.49 1.04 0.81
CA GLU A 68 1.40 1.97 1.93
C GLU A 68 2.41 1.56 2.99
N ARG A 69 3.31 2.46 3.32
CA ARG A 69 4.36 2.18 4.31
C ARG A 69 3.77 1.88 5.68
N LEU A 70 2.75 2.63 6.07
CA LEU A 70 1.97 2.35 7.27
C LEU A 70 0.56 2.06 6.81
N SER A 71 0.09 0.85 7.08
CA SER A 71 -1.21 0.42 6.58
C SER A 71 -2.33 1.22 7.24
N ARG A 72 -3.45 1.26 6.55
CA ARG A 72 -4.63 1.96 7.07
C ARG A 72 -5.06 1.38 8.42
N ALA A 73 -4.98 0.07 8.57
CA ALA A 73 -5.34 -0.59 9.81
C ALA A 73 -4.47 -0.13 10.99
N ARG A 74 -3.28 0.36 10.69
CA ARG A 74 -2.36 0.84 11.72
C ARG A 74 -2.30 2.36 11.81
N GLY A 75 -3.22 3.04 11.16
CA GLY A 75 -3.32 4.48 11.24
C GLY A 75 -2.71 5.24 10.07
N GLY A 76 -2.27 4.53 9.05
CA GLY A 76 -1.71 5.19 7.87
C GLY A 76 -2.80 5.75 6.98
N SER A 77 -2.46 6.76 6.20
CA SER A 77 -3.39 7.37 5.28
C SER A 77 -3.18 6.84 3.88
N ILE A 78 -4.27 6.48 3.22
CA ILE A 78 -4.22 6.05 1.83
C ILE A 78 -4.15 7.24 0.87
N LEU A 79 -4.24 8.45 1.41
CA LEU A 79 -4.20 9.67 0.62
C LEU A 79 -2.91 10.48 0.81
N ASP A 80 -2.05 10.03 1.69
CA ASP A 80 -0.79 10.71 1.96
C ASP A 80 0.31 10.16 1.04
N GLU A 81 0.75 10.97 0.10
CA GLU A 81 1.77 10.52 -0.86
C GLU A 81 3.06 10.06 -0.18
N SER A 82 3.42 10.68 0.93
CA SER A 82 4.64 10.29 1.62
C SER A 82 4.54 8.90 2.24
N ASN A 83 3.31 8.40 2.39
CA ASN A 83 3.06 7.06 2.92
C ASN A 83 2.97 6.02 1.81
N CYS A 84 3.12 6.42 0.56
CA CYS A 84 2.87 5.56 -0.59
C CYS A 84 4.13 5.39 -1.41
N VAL A 85 4.36 4.16 -1.88
CA VAL A 85 5.52 3.83 -2.69
C VAL A 85 5.07 3.02 -3.89
N ALA A 86 5.52 3.40 -5.08
CA ALA A 86 5.19 2.66 -6.30
C ALA A 86 6.12 1.45 -6.42
N LEU A 87 5.55 0.27 -6.46
CA LEU A 87 6.29 -0.99 -6.52
C LEU A 87 5.72 -1.89 -7.60
N CYS A 88 6.55 -2.81 -8.08
CA CYS A 88 6.05 -3.90 -8.91
C CYS A 88 5.37 -4.91 -7.99
N HIS A 89 4.58 -5.80 -8.60
CA HIS A 89 3.85 -6.78 -7.82
C HIS A 89 4.77 -7.65 -6.96
N GLU A 90 5.88 -8.07 -7.51
CA GLU A 90 6.80 -8.95 -6.80
C GLU A 90 7.41 -8.29 -5.57
N HIS A 91 7.82 -7.04 -5.69
CA HIS A 91 8.40 -6.36 -4.55
C HIS A 91 7.36 -5.91 -3.54
N HIS A 92 6.15 -5.64 -3.99
CA HIS A 92 5.07 -5.38 -3.05
C HIS A 92 4.80 -6.62 -2.21
N ARG A 93 4.79 -7.78 -2.86
CA ARG A 93 4.60 -9.05 -2.17
C ARG A 93 5.78 -9.35 -1.25
N TRP A 94 7.01 -9.10 -1.75
CA TRP A 94 8.22 -9.30 -0.96
C TRP A 94 8.15 -8.49 0.34
N THR A 95 7.67 -7.25 0.25
CA THR A 95 7.56 -6.38 1.41
C THR A 95 6.64 -6.97 2.47
N THR A 96 5.56 -7.60 2.04
CA THR A 96 4.63 -8.26 2.94
C THR A 96 5.25 -9.50 3.57
N ASP A 97 6.05 -10.22 2.79
CA ASP A 97 6.64 -11.47 3.25
C ASP A 97 7.91 -11.28 4.09
N HIS A 98 8.54 -10.10 4.00
CA HIS A 98 9.79 -9.81 4.68
C HIS A 98 9.69 -8.50 5.48
N PRO A 99 8.82 -8.47 6.49
CA PRO A 99 8.54 -7.20 7.17
C PRO A 99 9.74 -6.58 7.89
N ALA A 100 10.60 -7.40 8.47
CA ALA A 100 11.76 -6.86 9.17
C ALA A 100 12.72 -6.17 8.20
N GLU A 101 12.97 -6.80 7.06
CA GLU A 101 13.86 -6.24 6.06
C GLU A 101 13.23 -5.05 5.38
N ALA A 102 11.93 -5.12 5.12
CA ALA A 102 11.22 -4.00 4.52
C ALA A 102 11.23 -2.79 5.43
N THR A 103 11.16 -3.00 6.74
CA THR A 103 11.24 -1.90 7.70
C THR A 103 12.60 -1.23 7.63
N LYS A 104 13.66 -2.01 7.51
CA LYS A 104 15.00 -1.46 7.38
C LYS A 104 15.16 -0.61 6.12
N LEU A 105 14.44 -0.96 5.08
CA LEU A 105 14.51 -0.22 3.82
C LEU A 105 13.53 0.94 3.76
N GLY A 106 12.77 1.17 4.81
CA GLY A 106 11.80 2.25 4.84
C GLY A 106 10.49 1.95 4.15
N LEU A 107 10.31 0.71 3.70
CA LEU A 107 9.07 0.31 3.03
C LEU A 107 7.94 -0.01 4.00
N LEU A 108 8.28 -0.21 5.27
CA LEU A 108 7.28 -0.34 6.33
C LEU A 108 7.65 0.60 7.46
N LYS A 109 6.65 1.15 8.12
CA LYS A 109 6.84 2.05 9.25
C LYS A 109 6.17 1.49 10.47
N SER A 110 6.75 1.79 11.62
CA SER A 110 6.14 1.47 12.88
C SER A 110 4.97 2.39 13.15
N ARG A 111 3.91 1.81 13.68
CA ARG A 111 2.76 2.56 14.13
C ARG A 111 3.13 3.65 15.13
N TRP A 112 4.17 3.39 15.91
CA TRP A 112 4.59 4.32 16.96
C TRP A 112 5.58 5.36 16.48
N GLY A 113 5.90 5.33 15.20
CA GLY A 113 6.82 6.29 14.63
C GLY A 113 8.26 6.08 14.96
N LYS A 114 8.59 4.96 15.67
CA LYS A 114 9.96 4.69 15.95
C LYS A 114 10.44 3.65 15.12
N HIS A 115 11.37 3.67 14.69
CA HIS A 115 11.90 2.59 14.13
C HIS A 115 13.27 2.68 14.29
N GLU A 116 13.32 2.29 14.54
CA GLU A 116 14.21 2.15 14.79
C GLU A 116 15.14 2.25 14.30
N ASP A 117 15.19 2.66 14.08
CA ASP A 117 15.93 2.95 13.68
C ASP A 117 16.88 2.80 14.12
N GLY A 118 16.84 2.39 14.31
CA GLY A 118 17.53 2.13 14.70
C GLY A 118 18.05 2.17 15.45
N ILE A 119 17.91 2.32 15.70
CA ILE A 119 18.37 2.32 16.33
C ILE A 119 18.48 1.77 16.58
#